data_02fcb777786f262fa97a651d3bbc0184
#
_entry.id   02fcb777786f262fa97a651d3bbc0184
#
_cell.length_a   1.000
_cell.length_b   1.000
_cell.length_c   1.000
_cell.angle_alpha   90.00
_cell.angle_beta   90.00
_cell.angle_gamma   90.00
#
_symmetry.space_group_name_H-M   'P 1'
#
loop_
_entity.id
_entity.type
_entity.pdbx_description
1 polymer ?
#
loop_
_entity_poly.entity_id
_entity_poly.type
_entity_poly.pdbx_seq_one_letter_code
_entity_poly.pdbx_strand_id
1 'polypeptide(L)'
;ELNDQFLKAQSASGVEVVTGATHSSESFQNYAQQLIQAAQAGNTDTIEIDNGADLKDGTYKLEEKNYSNGYRVQFEMTVAGGKVTESNFDYIDKDGKSKQDDTEYNENMKAKSGTEPKTYIPTLNDEFVKAMGEEDGSPADVEVVTGATHSSHSFIMYAQQLVNAAEKGDTQTIEVDNIVTEK
;
A
#
# COMPACT_ATOMS: atom_id res chain seq x y z
N GLU A 1 14.41 17.16 -10.18
CA GLU A 1 13.03 16.95 -10.69
C GLU A 1 12.16 16.24 -9.65
N LEU A 2 12.47 14.97 -9.21
CA LEU A 2 11.68 14.25 -8.21
C LEU A 2 11.57 15.03 -6.89
N ASN A 3 12.67 15.55 -6.36
CA ASN A 3 12.68 16.38 -5.14
C ASN A 3 11.80 17.63 -5.27
N ASP A 4 11.83 18.31 -6.42
CA ASP A 4 11.02 19.51 -6.64
C ASP A 4 9.52 19.18 -6.73
N GLN A 5 9.18 18.08 -7.38
CA GLN A 5 7.81 17.56 -7.42
C GLN A 5 7.33 17.23 -6.00
N PHE A 6 8.13 16.52 -5.23
CA PHE A 6 7.80 16.12 -3.86
C PHE A 6 7.57 17.32 -2.94
N LEU A 7 8.47 18.32 -2.97
CA LEU A 7 8.33 19.55 -2.19
C LEU A 7 7.07 20.34 -2.58
N LYS A 8 6.66 20.29 -3.84
CA LYS A 8 5.44 20.94 -4.32
C LYS A 8 4.19 20.17 -3.96
N ALA A 9 4.21 18.85 -4.13
CA ALA A 9 3.06 17.98 -3.88
C ALA A 9 2.80 17.74 -2.39
N GLN A 10 3.85 17.79 -1.56
CA GLN A 10 3.82 17.44 -0.12
C GLN A 10 3.24 16.02 0.15
N SER A 11 3.37 15.14 -0.84
CA SER A 11 2.94 13.74 -0.77
C SER A 11 3.78 12.88 -1.72
N ALA A 12 4.01 11.62 -1.36
CA ALA A 12 4.74 10.69 -2.22
C ALA A 12 3.95 10.35 -3.50
N SER A 13 2.64 10.13 -3.37
CA SER A 13 1.74 9.83 -4.49
C SER A 13 1.54 11.00 -5.48
N GLY A 14 1.90 12.23 -5.08
CA GLY A 14 1.86 13.41 -5.95
C GLY A 14 3.13 13.59 -6.81
N VAL A 15 4.10 12.69 -6.66
CA VAL A 15 5.32 12.69 -7.50
C VAL A 15 5.05 11.83 -8.73
N GLU A 16 5.18 12.41 -9.92
CA GLU A 16 4.99 11.69 -11.17
C GLU A 16 6.25 10.89 -11.56
N VAL A 17 6.04 9.75 -12.19
CA VAL A 17 7.13 8.93 -12.72
C VAL A 17 7.84 9.66 -13.86
N VAL A 18 9.14 9.81 -13.74
CA VAL A 18 9.97 10.44 -14.77
C VAL A 18 10.24 9.46 -15.91
N THR A 19 9.90 9.83 -17.14
CA THR A 19 10.11 9.01 -18.32
C THR A 19 11.58 8.60 -18.45
N GLY A 20 11.83 7.30 -18.57
CA GLY A 20 13.19 6.73 -18.63
C GLY A 20 13.87 6.54 -17.27
N ALA A 21 13.19 6.90 -16.16
CA ALA A 21 13.67 6.69 -14.80
C ALA A 21 12.60 6.04 -13.91
N THR A 22 11.84 5.09 -14.43
CA THR A 22 10.68 4.47 -13.78
C THR A 22 11.04 3.88 -12.42
N HIS A 23 11.98 2.95 -12.36
CA HIS A 23 12.42 2.33 -11.09
C HIS A 23 12.93 3.34 -10.06
N SER A 24 13.68 4.36 -10.51
CA SER A 24 14.15 5.41 -9.60
C SER A 24 13.02 6.27 -9.05
N SER A 25 11.99 6.52 -9.86
CA SER A 25 10.82 7.30 -9.46
C SER A 25 9.96 6.51 -8.46
N GLU A 26 9.74 5.23 -8.72
CA GLU A 26 9.00 4.31 -7.84
C GLU A 26 9.71 4.12 -6.50
N SER A 27 11.03 3.88 -6.52
CA SER A 27 11.84 3.81 -5.30
C SER A 27 11.77 5.12 -4.51
N PHE A 28 11.84 6.26 -5.20
CA PHE A 28 11.71 7.57 -4.57
C PHE A 28 10.34 7.72 -3.88
N GLN A 29 9.26 7.36 -4.56
CA GLN A 29 7.90 7.42 -4.00
C GLN A 29 7.78 6.54 -2.74
N ASN A 30 8.27 5.28 -2.80
CA ASN A 30 8.29 4.36 -1.67
C ASN A 30 9.04 4.95 -0.47
N TYR A 31 10.27 5.40 -0.68
CA TYR A 31 11.11 5.91 0.40
C TYR A 31 10.56 7.24 0.97
N ALA A 32 10.05 8.12 0.11
CA ALA A 32 9.40 9.35 0.54
C ALA A 32 8.17 9.07 1.40
N GLN A 33 7.36 8.07 1.03
CA GLN A 33 6.19 7.65 1.82
C GLN A 33 6.60 7.15 3.21
N GLN A 34 7.62 6.30 3.30
CA GLN A 34 8.12 5.80 4.58
C GLN A 34 8.67 6.94 5.47
N LEU A 35 9.38 7.91 4.89
CA LEU A 35 9.85 9.09 5.61
C LEU A 35 8.70 9.98 6.10
N ILE A 36 7.65 10.18 5.30
CA ILE A 36 6.45 10.89 5.72
C ILE A 36 5.79 10.19 6.92
N GLN A 37 5.63 8.87 6.86
CA GLN A 37 5.05 8.08 7.95
C GLN A 37 5.91 8.15 9.22
N ALA A 38 7.23 8.08 9.09
CA ALA A 38 8.15 8.26 10.21
C ALA A 38 7.97 9.65 10.84
N ALA A 39 7.87 10.69 10.03
CA ALA A 39 7.64 12.07 10.50
C ALA A 39 6.28 12.23 11.20
N GLN A 40 5.23 11.61 10.68
CA GLN A 40 3.89 11.60 11.31
C GLN A 40 3.91 10.92 12.68
N ALA A 41 4.67 9.84 12.81
CA ALA A 41 4.88 9.13 14.10
C ALA A 41 5.90 9.82 15.03
N GLY A 42 6.60 10.88 14.57
CA GLY A 42 7.69 11.51 15.30
C GLY A 42 8.93 10.62 15.45
N ASN A 43 9.07 9.61 14.60
CA ASN A 43 10.21 8.70 14.58
C ASN A 43 11.32 9.29 13.71
N THR A 44 12.50 9.49 14.32
CA THR A 44 13.70 10.03 13.65
C THR A 44 14.79 8.98 13.44
N ASP A 45 14.49 7.71 13.72
CA ASP A 45 15.45 6.63 13.48
C ASP A 45 15.68 6.44 11.98
N THR A 46 16.89 6.00 11.64
CA THR A 46 17.20 5.67 10.24
C THR A 46 16.38 4.47 9.79
N ILE A 47 15.71 4.61 8.66
CA ILE A 47 15.02 3.49 8.00
C ILE A 47 16.04 2.77 7.12
N GLU A 48 16.33 1.52 7.45
CA GLU A 48 17.22 0.66 6.67
C GLU A 48 16.39 -0.16 5.68
N ILE A 49 16.78 -0.13 4.42
CA ILE A 49 16.14 -0.88 3.32
C ILE A 49 17.16 -1.90 2.77
N ASP A 50 16.80 -3.17 2.77
CA ASP A 50 17.58 -4.26 2.16
C ASP A 50 16.99 -4.59 0.78
N ASN A 51 17.06 -3.62 -0.10
CA ASN A 51 16.37 -3.61 -1.38
C ASN A 51 16.94 -4.67 -2.35
N GLY A 52 16.03 -5.52 -2.86
CA GLY A 52 16.36 -6.59 -3.79
C GLY A 52 16.92 -7.85 -3.15
N ALA A 53 16.88 -7.98 -1.83
CA ALA A 53 17.17 -9.23 -1.14
C ALA A 53 16.05 -10.26 -1.37
N ASP A 54 16.40 -11.55 -1.28
CA ASP A 54 15.41 -12.63 -1.34
C ASP A 54 14.37 -12.47 -0.23
N LEU A 55 13.11 -12.68 -0.59
CA LEU A 55 12.01 -12.63 0.38
C LEU A 55 12.12 -13.79 1.36
N LYS A 56 12.01 -13.49 2.64
CA LYS A 56 12.03 -14.50 3.71
C LYS A 56 10.61 -14.96 4.01
N ASP A 57 10.45 -16.28 4.19
CA ASP A 57 9.17 -16.89 4.50
C ASP A 57 8.60 -16.33 5.81
N GLY A 58 7.31 -16.02 5.80
CA GLY A 58 6.61 -15.47 6.96
C GLY A 58 5.34 -14.74 6.58
N THR A 59 4.65 -14.25 7.60
CA THR A 59 3.47 -13.39 7.45
C THR A 59 3.83 -11.99 7.91
N TYR A 60 3.63 -11.03 7.03
CA TYR A 60 3.98 -9.63 7.23
C TYR A 60 2.71 -8.79 7.29
N LYS A 61 2.61 -7.89 8.25
CA LYS A 61 1.40 -7.12 8.55
C LYS A 61 1.66 -5.63 8.59
N LEU A 62 0.68 -4.88 8.07
CA LEU A 62 0.61 -3.43 8.17
C LEU A 62 -0.80 -3.02 8.59
N GLU A 63 -0.88 -2.10 9.54
CA GLU A 63 -2.16 -1.56 10.02
C GLU A 63 -2.11 -0.04 10.13
N GLU A 64 -3.16 0.62 9.66
CA GLU A 64 -3.40 2.03 10.00
C GLU A 64 -3.90 2.15 11.45
N LYS A 65 -3.44 3.19 12.15
CA LYS A 65 -3.86 3.48 13.53
C LYS A 65 -5.22 4.15 13.60
N ASN A 66 -5.47 5.05 12.63
CA ASN A 66 -6.61 5.95 12.67
C ASN A 66 -7.70 5.52 11.69
N TYR A 67 -8.96 5.58 12.15
CA TYR A 67 -10.11 5.36 11.29
C TYR A 67 -10.40 6.61 10.47
N SER A 68 -10.52 6.45 9.16
CA SER A 68 -10.93 7.49 8.23
C SER A 68 -12.24 7.09 7.56
N ASN A 69 -13.27 7.94 7.63
CA ASN A 69 -14.64 7.60 7.16
C ASN A 69 -15.16 6.26 7.73
N GLY A 70 -14.83 5.97 8.99
CA GLY A 70 -15.28 4.78 9.70
C GLY A 70 -14.44 3.52 9.50
N TYR A 71 -13.42 3.55 8.66
CA TYR A 71 -12.58 2.40 8.32
C TYR A 71 -11.09 2.71 8.47
N ARG A 72 -10.30 1.66 8.70
CA ARG A 72 -8.82 1.69 8.63
C ARG A 72 -8.30 0.54 7.81
N VAL A 73 -7.13 0.68 7.22
CA VAL A 73 -6.48 -0.40 6.48
C VAL A 73 -5.91 -1.45 7.43
N GLN A 74 -6.14 -2.71 7.10
CA GLN A 74 -5.36 -3.85 7.54
C GLN A 74 -4.83 -4.56 6.31
N PHE A 75 -3.53 -4.84 6.29
CA PHE A 75 -2.89 -5.50 5.17
C PHE A 75 -1.98 -6.62 5.68
N GLU A 76 -2.22 -7.83 5.23
CA GLU A 76 -1.41 -9.00 5.53
C GLU A 76 -0.89 -9.61 4.23
N MET A 77 0.41 -9.90 4.19
CA MET A 77 1.08 -10.56 3.07
C MET A 77 1.79 -11.81 3.58
N THR A 78 1.57 -12.95 2.92
CA THR A 78 2.26 -14.19 3.22
C THR A 78 3.32 -14.50 2.16
N VAL A 79 4.53 -14.81 2.63
CA VAL A 79 5.64 -15.31 1.80
C VAL A 79 5.90 -16.76 2.15
N ALA A 80 5.93 -17.63 1.15
CA ALA A 80 6.28 -19.04 1.28
C ALA A 80 7.14 -19.48 0.11
N GLY A 81 8.27 -20.14 0.42
CA GLY A 81 9.26 -20.54 -0.58
C GLY A 81 9.89 -19.35 -1.32
N GLY A 82 10.06 -18.22 -0.61
CA GLY A 82 10.62 -16.99 -1.17
C GLY A 82 9.70 -16.23 -2.13
N LYS A 83 8.42 -16.56 -2.18
CA LYS A 83 7.42 -15.92 -3.05
C LYS A 83 6.21 -15.44 -2.28
N VAL A 84 5.62 -14.34 -2.70
CA VAL A 84 4.33 -13.89 -2.18
C VAL A 84 3.24 -14.87 -2.65
N THR A 85 2.58 -15.50 -1.70
CA THR A 85 1.52 -16.51 -1.97
C THR A 85 0.13 -16.03 -1.62
N GLU A 86 0.01 -15.07 -0.70
CA GLU A 86 -1.27 -14.50 -0.27
C GLU A 86 -1.15 -13.00 -0.03
N SER A 87 -2.23 -12.30 -0.35
CA SER A 87 -2.41 -10.87 -0.11
C SER A 87 -3.81 -10.62 0.41
N ASN A 88 -3.91 -10.01 1.58
CA ASN A 88 -5.16 -9.70 2.27
C ASN A 88 -5.16 -8.23 2.70
N PHE A 89 -5.33 -7.35 1.74
CA PHE A 89 -5.60 -5.93 1.99
C PHE A 89 -7.10 -5.74 2.15
N ASP A 90 -7.51 -5.03 3.20
CA ASP A 90 -8.90 -4.65 3.39
C ASP A 90 -9.03 -3.36 4.21
N TYR A 91 -10.21 -2.77 4.20
CA TYR A 91 -10.64 -1.68 5.08
C TYR A 91 -11.61 -2.25 6.11
N ILE A 92 -11.26 -2.13 7.39
CA ILE A 92 -11.99 -2.75 8.51
C ILE A 92 -12.57 -1.64 9.40
N ASP A 93 -13.83 -1.78 9.79
CA ASP A 93 -14.48 -0.89 10.75
C ASP A 93 -14.11 -1.23 12.20
N LYS A 94 -14.65 -0.47 13.15
CA LYS A 94 -14.42 -0.65 14.59
C LYS A 94 -14.94 -1.99 15.15
N ASP A 95 -15.89 -2.60 14.46
CA ASP A 95 -16.49 -3.88 14.83
C ASP A 95 -15.79 -5.07 14.14
N GLY A 96 -14.74 -4.79 13.36
CA GLY A 96 -13.97 -5.79 12.62
C GLY A 96 -14.63 -6.25 11.33
N LYS A 97 -15.61 -5.49 10.80
CA LYS A 97 -16.29 -5.82 9.55
C LYS A 97 -15.57 -5.21 8.37
N SER A 98 -15.52 -5.99 7.30
CA SER A 98 -14.97 -5.53 6.02
C SER A 98 -15.86 -4.48 5.36
N LYS A 99 -15.22 -3.47 4.78
CA LYS A 99 -15.88 -2.49 3.92
C LYS A 99 -16.52 -3.11 2.68
N GLN A 100 -16.05 -4.28 2.26
CA GLN A 100 -16.63 -5.06 1.18
C GLN A 100 -18.07 -5.52 1.51
N ASP A 101 -18.38 -5.70 2.80
CA ASP A 101 -19.70 -6.12 3.28
C ASP A 101 -20.66 -4.96 3.53
N ASP A 102 -20.20 -3.72 3.43
CA ASP A 102 -21.04 -2.52 3.56
C ASP A 102 -21.83 -2.28 2.27
N THR A 103 -23.05 -2.80 2.22
CA THR A 103 -23.90 -2.72 1.03
C THR A 103 -24.18 -1.28 0.61
N GLU A 104 -24.49 -0.40 1.56
CA GLU A 104 -24.82 1.00 1.29
C GLU A 104 -23.60 1.75 0.71
N TYR A 105 -22.42 1.53 1.31
CA TYR A 105 -21.19 2.13 0.82
C TYR A 105 -20.86 1.64 -0.60
N ASN A 106 -20.96 0.32 -0.84
CA ASN A 106 -20.69 -0.28 -2.14
C ASN A 106 -21.60 0.29 -3.23
N GLU A 107 -22.92 0.34 -3.00
CA GLU A 107 -23.88 0.91 -3.94
C GLU A 107 -23.61 2.38 -4.25
N ASN A 108 -23.37 3.19 -3.21
CA ASN A 108 -23.08 4.61 -3.35
C ASN A 108 -21.77 4.87 -4.12
N MET A 109 -20.72 4.12 -3.83
CA MET A 109 -19.44 4.26 -4.51
C MET A 109 -19.56 3.83 -5.97
N LYS A 110 -20.20 2.70 -6.24
CA LYS A 110 -20.43 2.21 -7.60
C LYS A 110 -21.18 3.21 -8.46
N ALA A 111 -22.20 3.85 -7.91
CA ALA A 111 -22.99 4.87 -8.62
C ALA A 111 -22.15 6.13 -8.94
N LYS A 112 -21.17 6.49 -8.09
CA LYS A 112 -20.37 7.71 -8.24
C LYS A 112 -19.09 7.52 -9.05
N SER A 113 -18.41 6.39 -8.88
CA SER A 113 -17.07 6.15 -9.42
C SER A 113 -16.96 4.94 -10.36
N GLY A 114 -18.04 4.17 -10.52
CA GLY A 114 -18.08 3.01 -11.40
C GLY A 114 -17.50 1.73 -10.80
N THR A 115 -16.90 1.80 -9.62
CA THR A 115 -16.36 0.64 -8.89
C THR A 115 -16.79 0.65 -7.42
N GLU A 116 -16.55 -0.44 -6.71
CA GLU A 116 -16.97 -0.65 -5.32
C GLU A 116 -15.93 -1.49 -4.55
N PRO A 117 -15.84 -1.37 -3.20
CA PRO A 117 -14.88 -2.10 -2.38
C PRO A 117 -14.86 -3.61 -2.64
N LYS A 118 -15.99 -4.26 -2.72
CA LYS A 118 -16.06 -5.71 -3.00
C LYS A 118 -15.56 -6.12 -4.38
N THR A 119 -15.29 -5.17 -5.28
CA THR A 119 -14.70 -5.42 -6.59
C THR A 119 -13.22 -5.04 -6.61
N TYR A 120 -12.87 -3.80 -6.24
CA TYR A 120 -11.49 -3.34 -6.40
C TYR A 120 -10.52 -3.95 -5.36
N ILE A 121 -10.99 -4.26 -4.14
CA ILE A 121 -10.12 -4.84 -3.10
C ILE A 121 -9.61 -6.22 -3.51
N PRO A 122 -10.46 -7.18 -3.90
CA PRO A 122 -9.97 -8.46 -4.41
C PRO A 122 -9.09 -8.31 -5.65
N THR A 123 -9.44 -7.41 -6.57
CA THR A 123 -8.63 -7.16 -7.77
C THR A 123 -7.20 -6.75 -7.41
N LEU A 124 -7.02 -5.79 -6.50
CA LEU A 124 -5.69 -5.34 -6.06
C LEU A 124 -4.89 -6.48 -5.40
N ASN A 125 -5.53 -7.28 -4.55
CA ASN A 125 -4.89 -8.43 -3.91
C ASN A 125 -4.43 -9.47 -4.93
N ASP A 126 -5.27 -9.84 -5.87
CA ASP A 126 -4.96 -10.85 -6.91
C ASP A 126 -3.86 -10.36 -7.86
N GLU A 127 -3.94 -9.09 -8.29
CA GLU A 127 -2.92 -8.49 -9.15
C GLU A 127 -1.55 -8.42 -8.47
N PHE A 128 -1.51 -8.12 -7.17
CA PHE A 128 -0.27 -8.07 -6.41
C PHE A 128 0.40 -9.45 -6.32
N VAL A 129 -0.34 -10.50 -5.97
CA VAL A 129 0.20 -11.87 -5.95
C VAL A 129 0.72 -12.27 -7.33
N LYS A 130 -0.03 -11.91 -8.39
CA LYS A 130 0.39 -12.16 -9.76
C LYS A 130 1.67 -11.39 -10.12
N ALA A 131 1.72 -10.09 -9.87
CA ALA A 131 2.88 -9.25 -10.14
C ALA A 131 4.13 -9.78 -9.43
N MET A 132 4.03 -10.11 -8.15
CA MET A 132 5.14 -10.68 -7.37
C MET A 132 5.54 -12.10 -7.79
N GLY A 133 4.75 -12.76 -8.62
CA GLY A 133 5.08 -14.07 -9.22
C GLY A 133 5.89 -13.98 -10.52
N GLU A 134 5.94 -12.82 -11.17
CA GLU A 134 6.70 -12.58 -12.39
C GLU A 134 8.20 -12.39 -12.09
N GLU A 135 9.04 -12.63 -13.10
CA GLU A 135 10.47 -12.29 -13.02
C GLU A 135 10.61 -10.76 -12.96
N ASP A 136 11.34 -10.24 -11.98
CA ASP A 136 11.48 -8.80 -11.70
C ASP A 136 10.18 -8.07 -11.33
N GLY A 137 9.11 -8.79 -10.98
CA GLY A 137 7.84 -8.20 -10.58
C GLY A 137 7.93 -7.45 -9.25
N SER A 138 7.15 -6.38 -9.14
CA SER A 138 7.14 -5.48 -7.99
C SER A 138 5.73 -5.01 -7.64
N PRO A 139 5.50 -4.48 -6.43
CA PRO A 139 4.21 -3.85 -6.10
C PRO A 139 3.82 -2.70 -7.04
N ALA A 140 4.79 -2.05 -7.68
CA ALA A 140 4.53 -0.96 -8.61
C ALA A 140 3.87 -1.43 -9.93
N ASP A 141 3.93 -2.73 -10.23
CA ASP A 141 3.27 -3.33 -11.40
C ASP A 141 1.77 -3.58 -11.20
N VAL A 142 1.25 -3.35 -9.99
CA VAL A 142 -0.20 -3.40 -9.72
C VAL A 142 -0.89 -2.22 -10.39
N GLU A 143 -1.88 -2.51 -11.23
CA GLU A 143 -2.59 -1.46 -11.95
C GLU A 143 -3.53 -0.64 -11.04
N VAL A 144 -3.57 0.66 -11.31
CA VAL A 144 -4.51 1.55 -10.62
C VAL A 144 -5.92 1.29 -11.10
N VAL A 145 -6.80 0.84 -10.21
CA VAL A 145 -8.21 0.57 -10.54
C VAL A 145 -8.95 1.88 -10.77
N THR A 146 -9.53 2.02 -11.97
CA THR A 146 -10.36 3.18 -12.32
C THR A 146 -11.50 3.38 -11.33
N GLY A 147 -11.62 4.58 -10.78
CA GLY A 147 -12.62 4.93 -9.75
C GLY A 147 -12.21 4.57 -8.31
N ALA A 148 -11.07 3.88 -8.12
CA ALA A 148 -10.47 3.59 -6.82
C ALA A 148 -9.00 4.04 -6.71
N THR A 149 -8.65 5.14 -7.37
CA THR A 149 -7.27 5.64 -7.51
C THR A 149 -6.56 5.82 -6.16
N HIS A 150 -7.22 6.45 -5.19
CA HIS A 150 -6.64 6.66 -3.86
C HIS A 150 -6.33 5.32 -3.16
N SER A 151 -7.28 4.39 -3.18
CA SER A 151 -7.09 3.05 -2.58
C SER A 151 -6.01 2.25 -3.28
N SER A 152 -5.91 2.34 -4.61
CA SER A 152 -4.86 1.67 -5.38
C SER A 152 -3.47 2.21 -5.04
N HIS A 153 -3.31 3.53 -4.92
CA HIS A 153 -2.04 4.13 -4.51
C HIS A 153 -1.66 3.75 -3.07
N SER A 154 -2.61 3.78 -2.13
CA SER A 154 -2.37 3.33 -0.76
C SER A 154 -1.96 1.86 -0.71
N PHE A 155 -2.64 1.01 -1.49
CA PHE A 155 -2.30 -0.40 -1.63
C PHE A 155 -0.84 -0.59 -2.08
N ILE A 156 -0.45 0.05 -3.18
CA ILE A 156 0.91 -0.07 -3.76
C ILE A 156 1.96 0.38 -2.75
N MET A 157 1.75 1.55 -2.10
CA MET A 157 2.69 2.08 -1.11
C MET A 157 2.85 1.17 0.12
N TYR A 158 1.75 0.57 0.59
CA TYR A 158 1.78 -0.35 1.72
C TYR A 158 2.36 -1.72 1.34
N ALA A 159 2.05 -2.22 0.14
CA ALA A 159 2.63 -3.44 -0.39
C ALA A 159 4.16 -3.34 -0.50
N GLN A 160 4.70 -2.21 -0.95
CA GLN A 160 6.14 -1.96 -1.00
C GLN A 160 6.80 -2.04 0.38
N GLN A 161 6.15 -1.53 1.42
CA GLN A 161 6.65 -1.62 2.79
C GLN A 161 6.65 -3.06 3.32
N LEU A 162 5.61 -3.84 3.01
CA LEU A 162 5.56 -5.26 3.35
C LEU A 162 6.63 -6.07 2.63
N VAL A 163 6.89 -5.78 1.35
CA VAL A 163 7.99 -6.40 0.59
C VAL A 163 9.34 -6.03 1.22
N ASN A 164 9.59 -4.77 1.56
CA ASN A 164 10.82 -4.37 2.25
C ASN A 164 10.99 -5.07 3.61
N ALA A 165 9.89 -5.26 4.36
CA ALA A 165 9.92 -6.04 5.60
C ALA A 165 10.28 -7.51 5.35
N ALA A 166 9.75 -8.11 4.28
CA ALA A 166 10.03 -9.50 3.90
C ALA A 166 11.49 -9.70 3.44
N GLU A 167 12.07 -8.74 2.73
CA GLU A 167 13.49 -8.74 2.36
C GLU A 167 14.40 -8.80 3.59
N LYS A 168 14.04 -8.10 4.67
CA LYS A 168 14.76 -8.14 5.96
C LYS A 168 14.37 -9.34 6.83
N GLY A 169 13.19 -9.93 6.62
CA GLY A 169 12.58 -10.93 7.51
C GLY A 169 12.04 -10.31 8.79
N ASP A 170 11.67 -9.04 8.77
CA ASP A 170 11.05 -8.34 9.90
C ASP A 170 9.54 -8.56 9.89
N THR A 171 9.07 -9.41 10.81
CA THR A 171 7.65 -9.77 10.96
C THR A 171 6.90 -8.90 11.96
N GLN A 172 7.52 -7.84 12.49
CA GLN A 172 6.80 -6.89 13.34
C GLN A 172 5.74 -6.16 12.50
N THR A 173 4.56 -5.97 13.11
CA THR A 173 3.49 -5.21 12.45
C THR A 173 3.93 -3.77 12.20
N ILE A 174 3.82 -3.32 10.95
CA ILE A 174 4.05 -1.94 10.57
C ILE A 174 2.81 -1.13 10.97
N GLU A 175 2.96 -0.21 11.91
CA GLU A 175 1.89 0.69 12.31
C GLU A 175 2.02 2.03 11.56
N VAL A 176 0.99 2.40 10.81
CA VAL A 176 0.93 3.65 10.06
C VAL A 176 0.08 4.66 10.80
N ASP A 177 0.67 5.80 11.16
CA ASP A 177 -0.07 6.94 11.73
C ASP A 177 -0.67 7.77 10.60
N ASN A 178 -1.72 7.22 9.99
CA ASN A 178 -2.36 7.77 8.81
C ASN A 178 -3.13 9.07 9.09
N ILE A 179 -3.14 9.97 8.11
CA ILE A 179 -3.92 11.21 8.17
C ILE A 179 -5.40 10.87 8.06
N VAL A 180 -6.19 11.35 9.02
CA VAL A 180 -7.65 11.21 8.99
C VAL A 180 -8.22 12.26 8.05
N THR A 181 -8.86 11.81 6.98
CA THR A 181 -9.67 12.66 6.10
C THR A 181 -11.14 12.33 6.35
N GLU A 182 -11.84 13.20 7.06
CA GLU A 182 -13.29 13.14 7.13
C GLU A 182 -13.89 13.95 5.98
N LYS A 183 -14.77 13.31 5.20
CA LYS A 183 -15.55 13.96 4.13
C LYS A 183 -17.02 13.95 4.49
#